data_075325cd0e2caf43c868fd4f2161e3cf
#
_entry.id   075325cd0e2caf43c868fd4f2161e3cf
#
_cell.length_a   1.000
_cell.length_b   1.000
_cell.length_c   1.000
_cell.angle_alpha   90.00
_cell.angle_beta   90.00
_cell.angle_gamma   90.00
#
_symmetry.space_group_name_H-M   'P 1'
#
loop_
_entity.id
_entity.type
_entity.pdbx_description
1 polymer ?
#
loop_
_entity_poly.entity_id
_entity_poly.type
_entity_poly.pdbx_seq_one_letter_code
_entity_poly.pdbx_strand_id
1 'polypeptide(L)'
;MADTLPPDENRSAGKKRGRKSGKVADFRYKRPSQPGNSPRARKDRERRGGAGRKRGNASTQHCDSARPQSAANGHARPQQGPARHARPGEAYAALDLGTNNCRLLIARPSGKDFTVIDAFSRVVKLGEDLATSGRLSDQAMDRALGALSVCADKLRRRKVRLARSVATEACRRAANGPAFIERVHRETGIVLDIISAEEEARLAVLGCHILLEQGEGPAVIFDIGGGSTELVLLEPSGPEARRVPRILDWQSVPWGVVSLTDTVGRGENTEEARLARYAEMRRVVSDSFAPFAKRIADAATHDDIRLLGTSGTVTTLASLHLELPHYDRKAVDGLIVPSTSMRTISTDLSRMSPAERSELPCIGHDRADLVVAGCAILESILDLWPASRLGVADRGIREGILRSLMANERQSERALRALQETRTGNTES
;
A
#
# COMPACT_ATOMS: atom_id res chain seq x y z
N MET A 1 44.87 -37.02 34.83
CA MET A 1 46.04 -36.16 34.98
C MET A 1 45.69 -34.88 34.31
N ALA A 2 45.19 -34.00 35.06
CA ALA A 2 45.74 -32.75 35.60
C ALA A 2 45.72 -31.65 34.53
N ASP A 3 44.71 -30.80 34.57
CA ASP A 3 44.77 -29.44 35.18
C ASP A 3 45.66 -28.45 34.41
N THR A 4 45.06 -27.40 33.88
CA THR A 4 45.27 -26.05 34.40
C THR A 4 44.47 -25.00 33.61
N LEU A 5 43.62 -24.29 34.32
CA LEU A 5 43.06 -22.96 33.97
C LEU A 5 44.11 -21.88 34.24
N PRO A 6 44.09 -20.77 33.54
CA PRO A 6 44.62 -19.49 34.05
C PRO A 6 43.53 -18.43 34.27
N PRO A 7 43.84 -17.37 35.02
CA PRO A 7 42.91 -16.65 35.86
C PRO A 7 42.31 -15.37 35.28
N ASP A 8 41.21 -14.92 35.94
CA ASP A 8 40.61 -13.58 35.86
C ASP A 8 41.62 -12.46 36.16
N GLU A 9 41.47 -11.36 35.42
CA GLU A 9 41.48 -9.98 35.92
C GLU A 9 41.38 -8.98 34.77
N ASN A 10 40.27 -8.21 34.59
CA ASN A 10 40.35 -6.79 34.89
C ASN A 10 39.00 -6.08 34.71
N ARG A 11 38.53 -5.50 35.80
CA ARG A 11 37.42 -4.56 35.84
C ARG A 11 37.86 -3.22 35.29
N SER A 12 37.11 -2.63 34.35
CA SER A 12 37.07 -1.17 34.23
C SER A 12 35.72 -0.66 33.68
N ALA A 13 35.09 0.06 34.56
CA ALA A 13 34.25 1.26 34.43
C ALA A 13 33.33 1.41 33.21
N GLY A 14 32.04 1.49 33.50
CA GLY A 14 30.93 1.78 32.61
C GLY A 14 31.00 3.12 31.90
N LYS A 15 30.59 3.09 30.65
CA LYS A 15 30.01 4.25 29.95
C LYS A 15 28.59 3.89 29.52
N LYS A 16 27.61 4.50 30.18
CA LYS A 16 26.21 4.50 29.76
C LYS A 16 26.11 5.11 28.37
N ARG A 17 25.93 4.26 27.34
CA ARG A 17 25.54 4.72 26.00
C ARG A 17 24.01 4.85 26.00
N GLY A 18 23.54 6.10 25.85
CA GLY A 18 22.14 6.43 25.72
C GLY A 18 21.50 5.69 24.53
N ARG A 19 20.37 5.07 24.80
CA ARG A 19 19.47 4.49 23.79
C ARG A 19 19.00 5.61 22.87
N LYS A 20 19.51 5.67 21.64
CA LYS A 20 18.88 6.43 20.56
C LYS A 20 17.63 5.65 20.14
N SER A 21 16.47 6.17 20.49
CA SER A 21 15.19 5.68 19.99
C SER A 21 15.16 5.83 18.48
N GLY A 22 14.90 4.72 17.75
CA GLY A 22 14.74 4.75 16.31
C GLY A 22 13.63 5.73 15.90
N LYS A 23 13.91 6.57 14.92
CA LYS A 23 12.95 7.51 14.36
C LYS A 23 11.80 6.73 13.71
N VAL A 24 10.62 6.85 14.27
CA VAL A 24 9.37 6.39 13.68
C VAL A 24 9.08 7.28 12.47
N ALA A 25 8.96 6.68 11.29
CA ALA A 25 8.46 7.39 10.10
C ALA A 25 6.96 7.64 10.30
N ASP A 26 6.62 8.84 10.78
CA ASP A 26 5.24 9.29 11.04
C ASP A 26 4.68 9.85 9.71
N PHE A 27 3.95 9.02 8.95
CA PHE A 27 3.25 9.45 7.75
C PHE A 27 2.01 10.25 8.11
N ARG A 28 2.18 11.50 8.51
CA ARG A 28 1.06 12.44 8.67
C ARG A 28 0.65 12.96 7.29
N TYR A 29 -0.56 12.65 6.88
CA TYR A 29 -1.20 13.27 5.73
C TYR A 29 -1.37 14.78 5.98
N LYS A 30 -0.52 15.63 5.38
CA LYS A 30 -0.72 17.09 5.36
C LYS A 30 -1.83 17.41 4.36
N ARG A 31 -2.89 18.05 4.82
CA ARG A 31 -3.88 18.70 3.95
C ARG A 31 -3.17 19.65 2.97
N PRO A 32 -3.58 19.73 1.70
CA PRO A 32 -3.10 20.77 0.81
C PRO A 32 -3.45 22.14 1.41
N SER A 33 -2.46 22.97 1.67
CA SER A 33 -2.64 24.38 2.02
C SER A 33 -3.17 25.11 0.79
N GLN A 34 -4.26 25.85 0.96
CA GLN A 34 -4.73 26.81 -0.02
C GLN A 34 -3.61 27.83 -0.32
N PRO A 35 -3.49 28.36 -1.56
CA PRO A 35 -2.48 29.36 -1.88
C PRO A 35 -2.77 30.64 -1.11
N GLY A 36 -2.01 30.89 -0.08
CA GLY A 36 -2.01 32.13 0.67
C GLY A 36 -1.21 33.18 -0.06
N ASN A 37 -1.81 34.34 -0.27
CA ASN A 37 -1.20 35.55 -0.74
C ASN A 37 0.08 35.89 0.03
N SER A 38 1.21 35.94 -0.65
CA SER A 38 2.46 36.46 -0.11
C SER A 38 2.42 37.98 0.01
N PRO A 39 2.83 38.57 1.15
CA PRO A 39 3.02 40.02 1.22
C PRO A 39 4.37 40.39 0.57
N ARG A 40 4.30 41.24 -0.46
CA ARG A 40 5.47 41.88 -1.05
C ARG A 40 6.09 42.83 -0.05
N ALA A 41 7.41 42.75 0.10
CA ALA A 41 8.25 43.67 0.84
C ALA A 41 8.11 45.11 0.34
N ARG A 42 7.81 46.05 1.26
CA ARG A 42 7.87 47.49 1.07
C ARG A 42 9.34 47.90 1.10
N LYS A 43 9.78 48.59 0.05
CA LYS A 43 10.92 49.53 0.07
C LYS A 43 10.37 50.93 0.16
N ASP A 44 10.82 51.62 1.19
CA ASP A 44 10.60 53.05 1.40
C ASP A 44 11.12 53.92 0.25
N ARG A 45 10.32 54.87 -0.19
CA ARG A 45 10.81 56.16 -0.73
C ARG A 45 9.80 57.26 -0.47
N GLU A 46 10.31 58.21 0.22
CA GLU A 46 9.64 59.45 0.64
C GLU A 46 9.24 60.41 -0.49
N ARG A 47 8.20 61.17 -0.16
CA ARG A 47 7.94 62.62 -0.37
C ARG A 47 7.16 63.13 -1.57
N ARG A 48 6.20 63.97 -1.13
CA ARG A 48 5.58 65.15 -1.71
C ARG A 48 4.32 64.92 -2.56
N GLY A 49 3.15 65.35 -2.05
CA GLY A 49 2.67 66.71 -1.94
C GLY A 49 1.42 66.88 -2.77
N GLY A 50 0.33 67.40 -2.22
CA GLY A 50 -0.65 68.16 -2.99
C GLY A 50 -2.10 67.65 -3.00
N ALA A 51 -2.85 68.15 -2.08
CA ALA A 51 -4.14 68.83 -2.12
C ALA A 51 -5.25 68.48 -3.15
N GLY A 52 -6.48 68.32 -2.64
CA GLY A 52 -7.62 68.81 -3.39
C GLY A 52 -8.90 67.96 -3.40
N ARG A 53 -9.70 68.11 -2.41
CA ARG A 53 -11.17 68.47 -2.39
C ARG A 53 -12.21 67.70 -3.23
N LYS A 54 -13.23 67.34 -2.46
CA LYS A 54 -14.69 67.47 -2.63
C LYS A 54 -15.52 66.40 -3.31
N ARG A 55 -16.37 65.77 -2.47
CA ARG A 55 -17.87 65.79 -2.44
C ARG A 55 -18.64 65.32 -3.68
N GLY A 56 -19.59 64.44 -3.38
CA GLY A 56 -20.76 64.22 -4.21
C GLY A 56 -21.57 62.99 -3.84
N ASN A 57 -22.68 63.30 -3.27
CA ASN A 57 -23.78 62.55 -2.67
C ASN A 57 -24.79 62.03 -3.71
N ALA A 58 -25.66 61.12 -3.24
CA ALA A 58 -27.04 60.84 -3.66
C ALA A 58 -27.21 59.92 -4.88
N SER A 59 -28.15 59.04 -4.98
CA SER A 59 -29.40 58.64 -4.31
C SER A 59 -30.14 57.72 -5.28
N THR A 60 -30.71 56.68 -4.71
CA THR A 60 -32.00 56.03 -5.05
C THR A 60 -32.59 56.14 -6.45
N GLN A 61 -33.04 55.05 -7.03
CA GLN A 61 -34.45 54.87 -7.39
C GLN A 61 -34.78 53.44 -7.84
N HIS A 62 -35.92 52.96 -7.30
CA HIS A 62 -36.73 51.81 -7.70
C HIS A 62 -37.23 51.94 -9.14
N CYS A 63 -37.47 50.78 -9.79
CA CYS A 63 -38.64 50.57 -10.63
C CYS A 63 -38.99 49.09 -10.76
N ASP A 64 -40.19 48.80 -10.35
CA ASP A 64 -41.02 47.63 -10.65
C ASP A 64 -41.31 47.49 -12.14
N SER A 65 -41.46 46.28 -12.65
CA SER A 65 -42.67 45.84 -13.33
C SER A 65 -42.58 44.50 -14.03
N ALA A 66 -43.57 43.67 -13.68
CA ALA A 66 -44.40 42.80 -14.54
C ALA A 66 -43.89 41.45 -15.05
N ARG A 67 -44.51 40.43 -14.49
CA ARG A 67 -44.76 39.08 -15.07
C ARG A 67 -45.58 39.12 -16.36
N PRO A 68 -45.46 38.08 -17.20
CA PRO A 68 -46.66 37.29 -17.42
C PRO A 68 -46.48 35.76 -17.19
N GLN A 69 -47.55 35.19 -16.70
CA GLN A 69 -47.82 33.75 -16.55
C GLN A 69 -48.04 33.15 -17.93
N SER A 70 -47.55 31.95 -18.16
CA SER A 70 -48.23 30.96 -19.04
C SER A 70 -48.00 29.54 -18.58
N ALA A 71 -49.00 28.75 -18.80
CA ALA A 71 -49.52 27.57 -18.19
C ALA A 71 -48.69 26.27 -18.28
N ALA A 72 -49.03 25.43 -17.35
CA ALA A 72 -48.61 24.04 -17.09
C ALA A 72 -48.69 23.11 -18.30
N ASN A 73 -47.70 22.18 -18.38
CA ASN A 73 -47.96 20.79 -18.70
C ASN A 73 -47.02 19.92 -17.89
N GLY A 74 -47.59 19.24 -16.94
CA GLY A 74 -46.92 18.31 -16.06
C GLY A 74 -46.60 17.00 -16.74
N HIS A 75 -45.33 16.64 -16.78
CA HIS A 75 -44.89 15.26 -16.82
C HIS A 75 -44.00 15.07 -15.58
N ALA A 76 -44.60 14.43 -14.58
CA ALA A 76 -43.91 14.00 -13.38
C ALA A 76 -42.81 13.00 -13.76
N ARG A 77 -41.54 13.45 -13.77
CA ARG A 77 -40.41 12.56 -13.67
C ARG A 77 -40.41 11.91 -12.29
N PRO A 78 -40.22 10.57 -12.18
CA PRO A 78 -40.02 9.95 -10.88
C PRO A 78 -38.81 10.61 -10.21
N GLN A 79 -39.02 11.26 -9.09
CA GLN A 79 -37.97 11.72 -8.22
C GLN A 79 -37.22 10.46 -7.72
N GLN A 80 -36.06 10.21 -8.31
CA GLN A 80 -35.08 9.31 -7.71
C GLN A 80 -34.71 9.92 -6.36
N GLY A 81 -35.24 9.32 -5.28
CA GLY A 81 -34.87 9.67 -3.91
C GLY A 81 -33.35 9.63 -3.75
N PRO A 82 -32.76 10.50 -2.91
CA PRO A 82 -31.31 10.56 -2.75
C PRO A 82 -30.80 9.18 -2.33
N ALA A 83 -29.91 8.61 -3.14
CA ALA A 83 -29.13 7.43 -2.75
C ALA A 83 -28.47 7.73 -1.39
N ARG A 84 -29.01 7.17 -0.32
CA ARG A 84 -28.45 7.29 1.03
C ARG A 84 -27.10 6.57 1.01
N HIS A 85 -26.04 7.34 0.87
CA HIS A 85 -24.66 6.89 1.02
C HIS A 85 -24.45 6.34 2.43
N ALA A 86 -23.51 5.36 2.58
CA ALA A 86 -23.00 4.91 3.86
C ALA A 86 -22.89 6.09 4.83
N ARG A 87 -23.38 5.92 6.05
CA ARG A 87 -23.59 7.03 7.01
C ARG A 87 -22.37 7.93 7.07
N PRO A 88 -22.49 9.24 6.76
CA PRO A 88 -21.35 10.15 6.83
C PRO A 88 -20.82 10.17 8.26
N GLY A 89 -19.59 9.67 8.47
CA GLY A 89 -18.93 9.72 9.78
C GLY A 89 -18.34 8.40 10.27
N GLU A 90 -18.79 7.24 9.76
CA GLU A 90 -18.29 5.93 10.20
C GLU A 90 -16.90 5.64 9.62
N ALA A 91 -16.01 5.13 10.46
CA ALA A 91 -14.65 4.78 10.08
C ALA A 91 -14.48 3.27 9.96
N TYR A 92 -13.78 2.84 8.91
CA TYR A 92 -13.40 1.46 8.62
C TYR A 92 -11.90 1.33 8.68
N ALA A 93 -11.40 0.15 9.03
CA ALA A 93 -9.98 -0.08 9.10
C ALA A 93 -9.56 -1.38 8.43
N ALA A 94 -8.39 -1.34 7.81
CA ALA A 94 -7.66 -2.49 7.33
C ALA A 94 -6.30 -2.54 8.00
N LEU A 95 -6.00 -3.64 8.71
CA LEU A 95 -4.71 -3.91 9.29
C LEU A 95 -4.09 -5.11 8.55
N ASP A 96 -2.84 -4.96 8.17
CA ASP A 96 -2.04 -5.96 7.48
C ASP A 96 -0.75 -6.19 8.28
N LEU A 97 -0.58 -7.40 8.80
CA LEU A 97 0.64 -7.86 9.45
C LEU A 97 1.39 -8.77 8.48
N GLY A 98 2.26 -8.17 7.69
CA GLY A 98 3.11 -8.87 6.75
C GLY A 98 4.41 -9.37 7.37
N THR A 99 5.22 -10.04 6.56
CA THR A 99 6.53 -10.60 6.94
C THR A 99 7.51 -9.52 7.41
N ASN A 100 7.49 -8.34 6.78
CA ASN A 100 8.41 -7.25 7.12
C ASN A 100 7.76 -6.07 7.86
N ASN A 101 6.49 -5.80 7.58
CA ASN A 101 5.82 -4.58 8.03
C ASN A 101 4.49 -4.87 8.72
N CYS A 102 4.16 -4.08 9.74
CA CYS A 102 2.81 -3.93 10.27
C CYS A 102 2.23 -2.62 9.72
N ARG A 103 1.09 -2.69 9.03
CA ARG A 103 0.46 -1.56 8.35
C ARG A 103 -1.01 -1.44 8.72
N LEU A 104 -1.47 -0.22 9.01
CA LEU A 104 -2.87 0.09 9.29
C LEU A 104 -3.33 1.22 8.37
N LEU A 105 -4.53 1.09 7.84
CA LEU A 105 -5.21 2.12 7.07
C LEU A 105 -6.60 2.33 7.66
N ILE A 106 -6.96 3.57 8.01
CA ILE A 106 -8.30 3.92 8.50
C ILE A 106 -8.91 4.91 7.51
N ALA A 107 -10.13 4.62 7.06
CA ALA A 107 -10.79 5.40 6.04
C ALA A 107 -12.29 5.59 6.33
N ARG A 108 -12.89 6.58 5.69
CA ARG A 108 -14.33 6.81 5.64
C ARG A 108 -14.84 6.69 4.21
N PRO A 109 -16.04 6.15 4.00
CA PRO A 109 -16.67 6.15 2.69
C PRO A 109 -16.76 7.57 2.11
N SER A 110 -16.45 7.72 0.83
CA SER A 110 -16.52 8.98 0.10
C SER A 110 -16.98 8.71 -1.34
N GLY A 111 -18.24 8.96 -1.63
CA GLY A 111 -18.84 8.66 -2.93
C GLY A 111 -18.79 7.16 -3.25
N LYS A 112 -18.14 6.80 -4.35
CA LYS A 112 -17.95 5.41 -4.80
C LYS A 112 -16.70 4.74 -4.21
N ASP A 113 -15.80 5.51 -3.59
CA ASP A 113 -14.53 5.07 -3.00
C ASP A 113 -14.46 5.48 -1.52
N PHE A 114 -13.29 5.76 -0.98
CA PHE A 114 -13.08 6.16 0.41
C PHE A 114 -12.00 7.24 0.53
N THR A 115 -12.03 7.95 1.63
CA THR A 115 -10.99 8.92 2.02
C THR A 115 -10.23 8.40 3.23
N VAL A 116 -8.91 8.31 3.12
CA VAL A 116 -8.03 7.93 4.23
C VAL A 116 -8.00 9.04 5.27
N ILE A 117 -8.27 8.70 6.54
CA ILE A 117 -8.29 9.64 7.67
C ILE A 117 -7.15 9.41 8.66
N ASP A 118 -6.55 8.22 8.65
CA ASP A 118 -5.36 7.89 9.44
C ASP A 118 -4.63 6.70 8.82
N ALA A 119 -3.32 6.62 9.03
CA ALA A 119 -2.48 5.52 8.58
C ALA A 119 -1.35 5.28 9.58
N PHE A 120 -0.82 4.05 9.58
CA PHE A 120 0.35 3.67 10.33
C PHE A 120 1.15 2.62 9.56
N SER A 121 2.46 2.71 9.63
CA SER A 121 3.37 1.69 9.08
C SER A 121 4.60 1.60 9.98
N ARG A 122 5.02 0.38 10.28
CA ARG A 122 6.25 0.11 11.04
C ARG A 122 6.91 -1.16 10.51
N VAL A 123 8.22 -1.10 10.30
CA VAL A 123 9.05 -2.26 10.05
C VAL A 123 9.12 -3.08 11.34
N VAL A 124 8.70 -4.33 11.30
CA VAL A 124 8.66 -5.26 12.44
C VAL A 124 9.56 -6.47 12.24
N LYS A 125 9.96 -6.76 10.97
CA LYS A 125 10.81 -7.89 10.59
C LYS A 125 10.32 -9.20 11.23
N LEU A 126 8.99 -9.46 11.11
CA LEU A 126 8.36 -10.61 11.76
C LEU A 126 8.90 -11.94 11.20
N GLY A 127 9.21 -11.98 9.91
CA GLY A 127 9.76 -13.17 9.24
C GLY A 127 11.27 -13.25 9.21
N GLU A 128 11.99 -12.45 10.03
CA GLU A 128 13.44 -12.57 10.18
C GLU A 128 13.81 -13.98 10.64
N ASP A 129 14.75 -14.64 9.95
CA ASP A 129 15.20 -16.02 10.18
C ASP A 129 14.11 -17.10 10.05
N LEU A 130 12.89 -16.76 9.61
CA LEU A 130 11.81 -17.75 9.47
C LEU A 130 12.12 -18.82 8.42
N ALA A 131 12.83 -18.45 7.35
CA ALA A 131 13.17 -19.35 6.26
C ALA A 131 14.04 -20.53 6.75
N THR A 132 14.89 -20.30 7.74
CA THR A 132 15.82 -21.28 8.31
C THR A 132 15.28 -21.97 9.56
N SER A 133 14.61 -21.23 10.44
CA SER A 133 14.11 -21.73 11.74
C SER A 133 12.73 -22.40 11.69
N GLY A 134 11.91 -22.06 10.68
CA GLY A 134 10.50 -22.45 10.60
C GLY A 134 9.61 -21.83 11.69
N ARG A 135 10.11 -20.87 12.49
CA ARG A 135 9.41 -20.27 13.63
C ARG A 135 9.66 -18.76 13.71
N LEU A 136 8.69 -18.03 14.21
CA LEU A 136 8.86 -16.62 14.59
C LEU A 136 9.70 -16.52 15.84
N SER A 137 10.73 -15.67 15.85
CA SER A 137 11.53 -15.41 17.05
C SER A 137 10.76 -14.54 18.06
N ASP A 138 11.05 -14.70 19.36
CA ASP A 138 10.41 -13.91 20.42
C ASP A 138 10.63 -12.41 20.22
N GLN A 139 11.83 -12.01 19.79
CA GLN A 139 12.14 -10.62 19.52
C GLN A 139 11.31 -10.04 18.35
N ALA A 140 11.08 -10.82 17.29
CA ALA A 140 10.25 -10.42 16.16
C ALA A 140 8.78 -10.30 16.59
N MET A 141 8.28 -11.26 17.37
CA MET A 141 6.93 -11.21 17.94
C MET A 141 6.74 -10.00 18.85
N ASP A 142 7.70 -9.65 19.70
CA ASP A 142 7.64 -8.48 20.57
C ASP A 142 7.65 -7.16 19.79
N ARG A 143 8.46 -7.07 18.71
CA ARG A 143 8.42 -5.90 17.80
C ARG A 143 7.05 -5.74 17.15
N ALA A 144 6.46 -6.84 16.70
CA ALA A 144 5.13 -6.84 16.08
C ALA A 144 4.04 -6.45 17.09
N LEU A 145 4.06 -7.00 18.31
CA LEU A 145 3.14 -6.62 19.40
C LEU A 145 3.22 -5.14 19.75
N GLY A 146 4.42 -4.56 19.81
CA GLY A 146 4.59 -3.13 20.03
C GLY A 146 3.99 -2.28 18.89
N ALA A 147 4.00 -2.77 17.65
CA ALA A 147 3.34 -2.10 16.52
C ALA A 147 1.82 -2.26 16.58
N LEU A 148 1.33 -3.46 16.89
CA LEU A 148 -0.10 -3.78 17.01
C LEU A 148 -0.76 -3.02 18.16
N SER A 149 -0.08 -2.82 19.28
CA SER A 149 -0.58 -1.98 20.39
C SER A 149 -0.86 -0.56 19.95
N VAL A 150 0.04 0.04 19.14
CA VAL A 150 -0.21 1.37 18.54
C VAL A 150 -1.41 1.34 17.59
N CYS A 151 -1.57 0.26 16.81
CA CYS A 151 -2.73 0.09 15.94
C CYS A 151 -4.03 0.02 16.76
N ALA A 152 -4.07 -0.77 17.85
CA ALA A 152 -5.22 -0.87 18.74
C ALA A 152 -5.62 0.50 19.31
N ASP A 153 -4.65 1.32 19.72
CA ASP A 153 -4.91 2.68 20.20
C ASP A 153 -5.50 3.58 19.11
N LYS A 154 -4.99 3.48 17.88
CA LYS A 154 -5.53 4.25 16.74
C LYS A 154 -6.96 3.83 16.41
N LEU A 155 -7.26 2.53 16.39
CA LEU A 155 -8.61 2.00 16.17
C LEU A 155 -9.61 2.55 17.19
N ARG A 156 -9.24 2.53 18.48
CA ARG A 156 -10.08 3.08 19.57
C ARG A 156 -10.29 4.60 19.45
N ARG A 157 -9.20 5.36 19.26
CA ARG A 157 -9.27 6.84 19.12
C ARG A 157 -10.08 7.29 17.92
N ARG A 158 -10.03 6.56 16.81
CA ARG A 158 -10.80 6.87 15.60
C ARG A 158 -12.23 6.33 15.63
N LYS A 159 -12.62 5.63 16.70
CA LYS A 159 -13.93 4.99 16.86
C LYS A 159 -14.27 4.18 15.62
N VAL A 160 -13.34 3.31 15.21
CA VAL A 160 -13.53 2.46 14.04
C VAL A 160 -14.72 1.54 14.27
N ARG A 161 -15.66 1.50 13.33
CA ARG A 161 -16.85 0.68 13.41
C ARG A 161 -16.57 -0.77 13.03
N LEU A 162 -15.94 -0.96 11.88
CA LEU A 162 -15.54 -2.27 11.38
C LEU A 162 -14.07 -2.26 11.01
N ALA A 163 -13.36 -3.27 11.47
CA ALA A 163 -11.98 -3.51 11.11
C ALA A 163 -11.82 -4.96 10.64
N ARG A 164 -11.04 -5.18 9.60
CA ARG A 164 -10.50 -6.49 9.26
C ARG A 164 -8.98 -6.42 9.41
N SER A 165 -8.47 -7.30 10.24
CA SER A 165 -7.04 -7.41 10.54
C SER A 165 -6.55 -8.75 10.05
N VAL A 166 -5.57 -8.75 9.16
CA VAL A 166 -5.03 -9.97 8.54
C VAL A 166 -3.56 -10.15 8.87
N ALA A 167 -3.14 -11.39 8.95
CA ALA A 167 -1.74 -11.81 8.98
C ALA A 167 -1.47 -12.69 7.76
N THR A 168 -0.30 -12.52 7.14
CA THR A 168 0.02 -13.16 5.87
C THR A 168 1.13 -14.20 6.01
N GLU A 169 2.02 -14.33 5.06
CA GLU A 169 2.99 -15.42 4.88
C GLU A 169 3.77 -15.77 6.14
N ALA A 170 4.29 -14.79 6.90
CA ALA A 170 5.09 -15.09 8.09
C ALA A 170 4.30 -15.90 9.14
N CYS A 171 3.06 -15.48 9.42
CA CYS A 171 2.21 -16.20 10.38
C CYS A 171 1.67 -17.53 9.81
N ARG A 172 1.37 -17.54 8.50
CA ARG A 172 0.87 -18.73 7.79
C ARG A 172 1.91 -19.86 7.78
N ARG A 173 3.19 -19.51 7.61
CA ARG A 173 4.29 -20.44 7.46
C ARG A 173 4.91 -20.90 8.79
N ALA A 174 4.88 -20.04 9.80
CA ALA A 174 5.51 -20.32 11.09
C ALA A 174 4.78 -21.37 11.91
N ALA A 175 5.50 -22.36 12.43
CA ALA A 175 4.95 -23.40 13.32
C ALA A 175 4.29 -22.81 14.58
N ASN A 176 4.76 -21.64 15.06
CA ASN A 176 4.19 -20.92 16.20
C ASN A 176 3.27 -19.75 15.80
N GLY A 177 2.90 -19.64 14.51
CA GLY A 177 2.00 -18.61 14.01
C GLY A 177 0.66 -18.54 14.75
N PRO A 178 -0.09 -19.65 14.87
CA PRO A 178 -1.38 -19.65 15.60
C PRO A 178 -1.24 -19.18 17.05
N ALA A 179 -0.23 -19.66 17.79
CA ALA A 179 0.02 -19.26 19.17
C ALA A 179 0.35 -17.74 19.27
N PHE A 180 1.06 -17.20 18.29
CA PHE A 180 1.32 -15.78 18.20
C PHE A 180 0.04 -14.95 17.98
N ILE A 181 -0.87 -15.39 17.11
CA ILE A 181 -2.18 -14.75 16.90
C ILE A 181 -3.00 -14.70 18.20
N GLU A 182 -3.01 -15.80 18.97
CA GLU A 182 -3.68 -15.83 20.29
C GLU A 182 -3.04 -14.84 21.28
N ARG A 183 -1.71 -14.74 21.28
CA ARG A 183 -0.97 -13.79 22.08
C ARG A 183 -1.34 -12.35 21.70
N VAL A 184 -1.42 -12.03 20.40
CA VAL A 184 -1.85 -10.72 19.88
C VAL A 184 -3.25 -10.37 20.40
N HIS A 185 -4.18 -11.31 20.29
CA HIS A 185 -5.55 -11.07 20.77
C HIS A 185 -5.59 -10.78 22.28
N ARG A 186 -4.91 -11.59 23.07
CA ARG A 186 -4.85 -11.42 24.52
C ARG A 186 -4.24 -10.09 24.95
N GLU A 187 -3.15 -9.65 24.28
CA GLU A 187 -2.39 -8.47 24.72
C GLU A 187 -2.89 -7.15 24.12
N THR A 188 -3.51 -7.18 22.94
CA THR A 188 -3.94 -5.96 22.23
C THR A 188 -5.44 -5.86 22.00
N GLY A 189 -6.18 -6.96 22.10
CA GLY A 189 -7.58 -7.06 21.74
C GLY A 189 -7.82 -7.12 20.22
N ILE A 190 -6.77 -7.12 19.39
CA ILE A 190 -6.90 -7.24 17.93
C ILE A 190 -7.10 -8.71 17.58
N VAL A 191 -8.15 -8.98 16.79
CA VAL A 191 -8.39 -10.29 16.19
C VAL A 191 -7.70 -10.28 14.83
N LEU A 192 -6.61 -11.04 14.68
CA LEU A 192 -5.92 -11.25 13.42
C LEU A 192 -6.42 -12.55 12.78
N ASP A 193 -6.67 -12.49 11.48
CA ASP A 193 -7.06 -13.62 10.64
C ASP A 193 -5.87 -14.01 9.75
N ILE A 194 -5.38 -15.25 9.87
CA ILE A 194 -4.32 -15.76 8.97
C ILE A 194 -4.99 -16.10 7.64
N ILE A 195 -4.82 -15.26 6.64
CA ILE A 195 -5.44 -15.44 5.33
C ILE A 195 -4.63 -16.41 4.45
N SER A 196 -5.34 -17.10 3.54
CA SER A 196 -4.71 -17.90 2.51
C SER A 196 -3.98 -17.04 1.47
N ALA A 197 -3.03 -17.62 0.73
CA ALA A 197 -2.36 -16.93 -0.37
C ALA A 197 -3.35 -16.51 -1.49
N GLU A 198 -4.40 -17.30 -1.71
CA GLU A 198 -5.48 -16.97 -2.65
C GLU A 198 -6.25 -15.71 -2.23
N GLU A 199 -6.61 -15.62 -0.95
CA GLU A 199 -7.29 -14.43 -0.42
C GLU A 199 -6.37 -13.21 -0.43
N GLU A 200 -5.08 -13.38 -0.17
CA GLU A 200 -4.05 -12.34 -0.27
C GLU A 200 -3.99 -11.79 -1.70
N ALA A 201 -3.87 -12.66 -2.71
CA ALA A 201 -3.90 -12.30 -4.12
C ALA A 201 -5.21 -11.60 -4.53
N ARG A 202 -6.36 -12.14 -4.11
CA ARG A 202 -7.68 -11.54 -4.37
C ARG A 202 -7.80 -10.13 -3.79
N LEU A 203 -7.34 -9.93 -2.57
CA LEU A 203 -7.37 -8.62 -1.91
C LEU A 203 -6.42 -7.62 -2.58
N ALA A 204 -5.23 -8.06 -3.02
CA ALA A 204 -4.30 -7.23 -3.77
C ALA A 204 -4.95 -6.73 -5.07
N VAL A 205 -5.55 -7.63 -5.87
CA VAL A 205 -6.30 -7.26 -7.09
C VAL A 205 -7.40 -6.25 -6.78
N LEU A 206 -8.25 -6.53 -5.78
CA LEU A 206 -9.34 -5.63 -5.38
C LEU A 206 -8.80 -4.25 -4.95
N GLY A 207 -7.60 -4.19 -4.39
CA GLY A 207 -6.95 -2.97 -3.93
C GLY A 207 -6.42 -2.09 -5.06
N CYS A 208 -5.88 -2.67 -6.13
CA CYS A 208 -5.09 -1.92 -7.12
C CYS A 208 -5.63 -1.98 -8.56
N HIS A 209 -6.57 -2.89 -8.91
CA HIS A 209 -7.04 -3.07 -10.30
C HIS A 209 -7.50 -1.77 -10.99
N ILE A 210 -7.98 -0.79 -10.24
CA ILE A 210 -8.42 0.51 -10.78
C ILE A 210 -7.27 1.34 -11.38
N LEU A 211 -6.02 0.97 -11.11
CA LEU A 211 -4.80 1.57 -11.65
C LEU A 211 -4.25 0.77 -12.83
N LEU A 212 -4.86 -0.37 -13.17
CA LEU A 212 -4.48 -1.12 -14.34
C LEU A 212 -4.71 -0.27 -15.59
N GLU A 213 -3.71 -0.19 -16.45
CA GLU A 213 -3.80 0.51 -17.72
C GLU A 213 -4.97 -0.05 -18.55
N GLN A 214 -5.67 0.83 -19.25
CA GLN A 214 -6.74 0.41 -20.16
C GLN A 214 -6.16 -0.31 -21.36
N GLY A 215 -6.83 -1.35 -21.82
CA GLY A 215 -6.43 -2.17 -22.98
C GLY A 215 -7.31 -3.40 -23.07
N GLU A 216 -7.26 -4.06 -24.21
CA GLU A 216 -8.10 -5.23 -24.52
C GLU A 216 -7.37 -6.56 -24.24
N GLY A 217 -6.06 -6.53 -24.07
CA GLY A 217 -5.25 -7.70 -23.81
C GLY A 217 -5.32 -8.21 -22.37
N PRO A 218 -4.70 -9.36 -22.09
CA PRO A 218 -4.59 -9.90 -20.75
C PRO A 218 -3.68 -9.04 -19.86
N ALA A 219 -3.86 -9.14 -18.55
CA ALA A 219 -3.05 -8.40 -17.60
C ALA A 219 -2.52 -9.30 -16.50
N VAL A 220 -1.31 -9.03 -16.02
CA VAL A 220 -0.79 -9.59 -14.79
C VAL A 220 -0.70 -8.50 -13.72
N ILE A 221 -1.28 -8.77 -12.57
CA ILE A 221 -1.02 -8.00 -11.35
C ILE A 221 -0.08 -8.84 -10.46
N PHE A 222 0.94 -8.20 -9.91
CA PHE A 222 1.83 -8.86 -8.96
C PHE A 222 2.04 -8.02 -7.69
N ASP A 223 2.25 -8.72 -6.58
CA ASP A 223 2.62 -8.13 -5.27
C ASP A 223 3.89 -8.79 -4.75
N ILE A 224 4.98 -8.01 -4.66
CA ILE A 224 6.25 -8.47 -4.08
C ILE A 224 6.22 -8.20 -2.59
N GLY A 225 5.83 -9.18 -1.80
CA GLY A 225 5.78 -9.11 -0.35
C GLY A 225 7.14 -9.28 0.33
N GLY A 226 7.11 -9.40 1.65
CA GLY A 226 8.32 -9.72 2.43
C GLY A 226 8.67 -11.21 2.41
N GLY A 227 7.67 -12.09 2.44
CA GLY A 227 7.83 -13.54 2.51
C GLY A 227 7.42 -14.28 1.26
N SER A 228 6.52 -13.73 0.47
CA SER A 228 6.00 -14.33 -0.77
C SER A 228 5.87 -13.30 -1.87
N THR A 229 5.64 -13.78 -3.09
CA THR A 229 5.22 -12.96 -4.23
C THR A 229 4.00 -13.61 -4.87
N GLU A 230 2.95 -12.83 -5.03
CA GLU A 230 1.71 -13.22 -5.68
C GLU A 230 1.72 -12.73 -7.12
N LEU A 231 1.39 -13.64 -8.06
CA LEU A 231 1.19 -13.38 -9.49
C LEU A 231 -0.25 -13.71 -9.83
N VAL A 232 -0.96 -12.80 -10.49
CA VAL A 232 -2.38 -12.96 -10.81
C VAL A 232 -2.62 -12.60 -12.26
N LEU A 233 -3.04 -13.57 -13.08
CA LEU A 233 -3.48 -13.36 -14.44
C LEU A 233 -4.96 -12.96 -14.44
N LEU A 234 -5.28 -11.87 -15.10
CA LEU A 234 -6.62 -11.31 -15.22
C LEU A 234 -7.12 -11.43 -16.64
N GLU A 235 -8.45 -11.59 -16.75
CA GLU A 235 -9.13 -11.52 -18.05
C GLU A 235 -8.92 -10.15 -18.72
N PRO A 236 -8.96 -10.09 -20.06
CA PRO A 236 -9.02 -8.83 -20.76
C PRO A 236 -10.14 -7.94 -20.23
N SER A 237 -9.85 -6.68 -19.99
CA SER A 237 -10.81 -5.72 -19.48
C SER A 237 -11.49 -5.03 -20.67
N GLY A 238 -12.77 -5.28 -20.91
CA GLY A 238 -13.56 -4.51 -21.86
C GLY A 238 -13.72 -3.04 -21.42
N PRO A 239 -14.43 -2.21 -22.20
CA PRO A 239 -14.57 -0.77 -21.95
C PRO A 239 -15.22 -0.40 -20.60
N GLU A 240 -15.78 -1.36 -19.88
CA GLU A 240 -16.27 -1.18 -18.49
C GLU A 240 -15.18 -1.30 -17.43
N ALA A 241 -14.07 -0.62 -17.59
CA ALA A 241 -12.85 -0.66 -16.74
C ALA A 241 -13.05 -0.45 -15.22
N ARG A 242 -14.27 -0.30 -14.74
CA ARG A 242 -14.62 -0.13 -13.30
C ARG A 242 -15.09 -1.41 -12.61
N ARG A 243 -15.26 -2.50 -13.35
CA ARG A 243 -15.59 -3.79 -12.76
C ARG A 243 -14.31 -4.47 -12.30
N VAL A 244 -14.36 -5.12 -11.14
CA VAL A 244 -13.24 -5.96 -10.69
C VAL A 244 -13.05 -7.07 -11.73
N PRO A 245 -11.88 -7.16 -12.38
CA PRO A 245 -11.63 -8.16 -13.41
C PRO A 245 -11.65 -9.57 -12.80
N ARG A 246 -12.04 -10.56 -13.61
CA ARG A 246 -12.01 -11.96 -13.20
C ARG A 246 -10.56 -12.46 -13.18
N ILE A 247 -10.22 -13.18 -12.12
CA ILE A 247 -8.94 -13.89 -12.03
C ILE A 247 -9.05 -15.15 -12.88
N LEU A 248 -8.14 -15.30 -13.85
CA LEU A 248 -8.04 -16.48 -14.73
C LEU A 248 -7.11 -17.53 -14.13
N ASP A 249 -5.96 -17.10 -13.61
CA ASP A 249 -4.97 -17.96 -12.96
C ASP A 249 -4.21 -17.15 -11.92
N TRP A 250 -3.63 -17.80 -10.94
CA TRP A 250 -2.79 -17.17 -9.94
C TRP A 250 -1.75 -18.14 -9.38
N GLN A 251 -0.68 -17.58 -8.84
CA GLN A 251 0.31 -18.33 -8.09
C GLN A 251 0.91 -17.47 -7.00
N SER A 252 1.13 -18.05 -5.84
CA SER A 252 2.01 -17.51 -4.80
C SER A 252 3.28 -18.34 -4.75
N VAL A 253 4.43 -17.69 -4.73
CA VAL A 253 5.72 -18.34 -4.52
C VAL A 253 6.32 -17.88 -3.20
N PRO A 254 7.08 -18.72 -2.46
CA PRO A 254 7.61 -18.41 -1.14
C PRO A 254 8.86 -17.51 -1.20
N TRP A 255 8.89 -16.62 -2.18
CA TRP A 255 9.98 -15.66 -2.39
C TRP A 255 9.44 -14.24 -2.30
N GLY A 256 9.70 -13.60 -1.18
CA GLY A 256 9.59 -12.17 -0.99
C GLY A 256 10.97 -11.60 -0.69
N VAL A 257 11.05 -10.28 -0.48
CA VAL A 257 12.35 -9.61 -0.29
C VAL A 257 13.11 -10.09 0.95
N VAL A 258 12.42 -10.52 2.01
CA VAL A 258 13.05 -11.06 3.23
C VAL A 258 13.45 -12.52 3.02
N SER A 259 12.50 -13.38 2.62
CA SER A 259 12.75 -14.81 2.48
C SER A 259 13.83 -15.11 1.44
N LEU A 260 13.87 -14.38 0.33
CA LEU A 260 14.89 -14.54 -0.70
C LEU A 260 16.27 -14.07 -0.21
N THR A 261 16.34 -12.93 0.48
CA THR A 261 17.59 -12.44 1.07
C THR A 261 18.15 -13.39 2.12
N ASP A 262 17.29 -13.94 2.99
CA ASP A 262 17.71 -14.87 4.04
C ASP A 262 18.16 -16.22 3.47
N THR A 263 17.52 -16.70 2.39
CA THR A 263 17.83 -18.00 1.77
C THR A 263 19.13 -17.97 0.96
N VAL A 264 19.31 -16.94 0.11
CA VAL A 264 20.55 -16.79 -0.67
C VAL A 264 21.72 -16.31 0.20
N GLY A 265 21.37 -15.65 1.31
CA GLY A 265 22.32 -15.24 2.33
C GLY A 265 23.07 -13.93 2.00
N ARG A 266 23.85 -13.50 3.01
CA ARG A 266 24.76 -12.36 2.94
C ARG A 266 26.17 -12.92 2.86
N GLY A 267 26.92 -12.56 1.80
CA GLY A 267 28.30 -12.99 1.63
C GLY A 267 29.25 -11.81 1.55
N GLU A 268 30.40 -12.01 0.95
CA GLU A 268 31.39 -10.97 0.70
C GLU A 268 30.78 -9.78 -0.05
N ASN A 269 31.30 -8.59 0.21
CA ASN A 269 30.77 -7.34 -0.35
C ASN A 269 31.60 -6.82 -1.55
N THR A 270 32.27 -7.74 -2.28
CA THR A 270 32.86 -7.40 -3.58
C THR A 270 31.76 -7.29 -4.65
N GLU A 271 32.03 -6.57 -5.73
CA GLU A 271 31.04 -6.42 -6.81
C GLU A 271 30.74 -7.77 -7.43
N GLU A 272 31.73 -8.61 -7.68
CA GLU A 272 31.59 -9.95 -8.23
C GLU A 272 30.69 -10.81 -7.36
N ALA A 273 30.90 -10.79 -6.05
CA ALA A 273 30.08 -11.56 -5.10
C ALA A 273 28.63 -11.06 -5.04
N ARG A 274 28.42 -9.74 -5.16
CA ARG A 274 27.07 -9.15 -5.24
C ARG A 274 26.34 -9.58 -6.50
N LEU A 275 27.00 -9.52 -7.66
CA LEU A 275 26.43 -9.94 -8.95
C LEU A 275 26.16 -11.46 -8.97
N ALA A 276 27.04 -12.28 -8.42
CA ALA A 276 26.81 -13.72 -8.29
C ALA A 276 25.56 -14.04 -7.43
N ARG A 277 25.41 -13.35 -6.28
CA ARG A 277 24.20 -13.49 -5.45
C ARG A 277 22.94 -13.03 -6.18
N TYR A 278 23.02 -11.91 -6.90
CA TYR A 278 21.89 -11.41 -7.68
C TYR A 278 21.45 -12.41 -8.76
N ALA A 279 22.42 -13.01 -9.47
CA ALA A 279 22.14 -14.05 -10.45
C ALA A 279 21.49 -15.29 -9.80
N GLU A 280 21.98 -15.69 -8.61
CA GLU A 280 21.38 -16.81 -7.87
C GLU A 280 19.96 -16.50 -7.39
N MET A 281 19.69 -15.27 -6.89
CA MET A 281 18.33 -14.82 -6.55
C MET A 281 17.40 -14.92 -7.77
N ARG A 282 17.82 -14.44 -8.93
CA ARG A 282 17.04 -14.53 -10.17
C ARG A 282 16.78 -15.98 -10.57
N ARG A 283 17.79 -16.85 -10.50
CA ARG A 283 17.66 -18.27 -10.83
C ARG A 283 16.60 -18.95 -9.94
N VAL A 284 16.71 -18.80 -8.63
CA VAL A 284 15.77 -19.39 -7.66
C VAL A 284 14.34 -18.93 -7.88
N VAL A 285 14.15 -17.64 -8.15
CA VAL A 285 12.82 -17.06 -8.42
C VAL A 285 12.27 -17.57 -9.75
N SER A 286 13.06 -17.55 -10.81
CA SER A 286 12.65 -18.01 -12.16
C SER A 286 12.25 -19.47 -12.15
N ASP A 287 13.01 -20.33 -11.46
CA ASP A 287 12.67 -21.75 -11.27
C ASP A 287 11.29 -21.92 -10.61
N SER A 288 11.00 -21.09 -9.61
CA SER A 288 9.72 -21.12 -8.89
C SER A 288 8.55 -20.56 -9.72
N PHE A 289 8.83 -19.66 -10.68
CA PHE A 289 7.82 -19.12 -11.59
C PHE A 289 7.52 -20.04 -12.78
N ALA A 290 8.38 -21.00 -13.10
CA ALA A 290 8.25 -21.86 -14.26
C ALA A 290 6.89 -22.56 -14.40
N PRO A 291 6.25 -23.09 -13.32
CA PRO A 291 4.91 -23.69 -13.43
C PRO A 291 3.84 -22.68 -13.85
N PHE A 292 3.89 -21.45 -13.34
CA PHE A 292 2.96 -20.37 -13.72
C PHE A 292 3.22 -19.91 -15.14
N ALA A 293 4.49 -19.71 -15.52
CA ALA A 293 4.90 -19.36 -16.88
C ALA A 293 4.31 -20.30 -17.92
N LYS A 294 4.37 -21.61 -17.65
CA LYS A 294 3.81 -22.64 -18.54
C LYS A 294 2.29 -22.52 -18.68
N ARG A 295 1.58 -22.20 -17.59
CA ARG A 295 0.10 -22.09 -17.63
C ARG A 295 -0.39 -20.84 -18.34
N ILE A 296 0.38 -19.76 -18.30
CA ILE A 296 0.01 -18.46 -18.91
C ILE A 296 0.70 -18.19 -20.25
N ALA A 297 1.43 -19.14 -20.82
CA ALA A 297 2.25 -18.96 -22.01
C ALA A 297 1.46 -18.34 -23.18
N ASP A 298 0.26 -18.84 -23.46
CA ASP A 298 -0.59 -18.33 -24.54
C ASP A 298 -0.99 -16.87 -24.30
N ALA A 299 -1.29 -16.49 -23.05
CA ALA A 299 -1.62 -15.11 -22.70
C ALA A 299 -0.40 -14.18 -22.81
N ALA A 300 0.80 -14.67 -22.54
CA ALA A 300 2.04 -13.90 -22.61
C ALA A 300 2.47 -13.56 -24.05
N THR A 301 1.92 -14.24 -25.05
CA THR A 301 2.19 -13.98 -26.48
C THR A 301 1.27 -12.91 -27.09
N HIS A 302 0.31 -12.39 -26.34
CA HIS A 302 -0.60 -11.35 -26.82
C HIS A 302 0.13 -10.01 -26.98
N ASP A 303 -0.16 -9.28 -28.08
CA ASP A 303 0.52 -8.01 -28.40
C ASP A 303 0.24 -6.89 -27.38
N ASP A 304 -0.96 -6.89 -26.77
CA ASP A 304 -1.39 -5.88 -25.78
C ASP A 304 -1.38 -6.46 -24.36
N ILE A 305 -0.24 -6.98 -23.91
CA ILE A 305 -0.08 -7.43 -22.53
C ILE A 305 0.14 -6.25 -21.60
N ARG A 306 -0.49 -6.30 -20.41
CA ARG A 306 -0.44 -5.24 -19.41
C ARG A 306 0.12 -5.79 -18.10
N LEU A 307 0.87 -4.94 -17.39
CA LEU A 307 1.52 -5.30 -16.14
C LEU A 307 1.29 -4.22 -15.10
N LEU A 308 0.88 -4.61 -13.91
CA LEU A 308 0.72 -3.71 -12.76
C LEU A 308 1.40 -4.32 -11.54
N GLY A 309 2.38 -3.62 -11.00
CA GLY A 309 3.09 -4.03 -9.80
C GLY A 309 2.64 -3.25 -8.57
N THR A 310 2.41 -3.98 -7.47
CA THR A 310 2.26 -3.38 -6.15
C THR A 310 3.38 -3.84 -5.25
N SER A 311 3.85 -3.03 -4.37
CA SER A 311 4.80 -3.32 -3.30
C SER A 311 5.72 -2.16 -2.98
N GLY A 312 6.50 -2.32 -1.91
CA GLY A 312 7.57 -1.39 -1.56
C GLY A 312 8.73 -1.37 -2.57
N THR A 313 9.00 -2.48 -3.26
CA THR A 313 10.02 -2.57 -4.32
C THR A 313 9.63 -1.70 -5.51
N VAL A 314 8.46 -1.96 -6.09
CA VAL A 314 7.98 -1.27 -7.29
C VAL A 314 7.89 0.24 -7.07
N THR A 315 7.33 0.66 -5.93
CA THR A 315 7.22 2.09 -5.58
C THR A 315 8.57 2.75 -5.30
N THR A 316 9.55 2.01 -4.80
CA THR A 316 10.92 2.52 -4.60
C THR A 316 11.62 2.74 -5.94
N LEU A 317 11.55 1.76 -6.86
CA LEU A 317 12.14 1.90 -8.20
C LEU A 317 11.46 3.01 -9.00
N ALA A 318 10.14 3.16 -8.88
CA ALA A 318 9.40 4.28 -9.47
C ALA A 318 9.86 5.64 -8.90
N SER A 319 10.14 5.71 -7.61
CA SER A 319 10.67 6.93 -6.98
C SER A 319 12.08 7.26 -7.49
N LEU A 320 12.94 6.26 -7.69
CA LEU A 320 14.26 6.43 -8.28
C LEU A 320 14.17 6.84 -9.77
N HIS A 321 13.24 6.24 -10.53
CA HIS A 321 12.99 6.62 -11.92
C HIS A 321 12.58 8.09 -12.07
N LEU A 322 11.82 8.62 -11.10
CA LEU A 322 11.42 10.04 -11.06
C LEU A 322 12.45 10.94 -10.36
N GLU A 323 13.60 10.40 -9.92
CA GLU A 323 14.64 11.12 -9.18
C GLU A 323 14.07 11.89 -7.97
N LEU A 324 13.10 11.31 -7.26
CA LEU A 324 12.46 11.99 -6.15
C LEU A 324 13.42 12.13 -4.96
N PRO A 325 13.56 13.33 -4.36
CA PRO A 325 14.42 13.53 -3.19
C PRO A 325 13.88 12.85 -1.92
N HIS A 326 12.59 12.51 -1.92
CA HIS A 326 11.89 11.77 -0.87
C HIS A 326 10.66 11.10 -1.46
N TYR A 327 10.17 10.06 -0.79
CA TYR A 327 9.01 9.32 -1.26
C TYR A 327 7.76 10.21 -1.33
N ASP A 328 7.15 10.29 -2.51
CA ASP A 328 5.84 10.93 -2.74
C ASP A 328 4.85 9.94 -3.34
N ARG A 329 3.90 9.50 -2.51
CA ARG A 329 2.84 8.59 -2.92
C ARG A 329 2.06 9.07 -4.15
N LYS A 330 1.81 10.38 -4.24
CA LYS A 330 0.99 10.94 -5.34
C LYS A 330 1.71 10.90 -6.67
N ALA A 331 3.03 10.98 -6.64
CA ALA A 331 3.85 10.91 -7.83
C ALA A 331 3.96 9.48 -8.37
N VAL A 332 3.96 8.47 -7.47
CA VAL A 332 4.18 7.08 -7.88
C VAL A 332 2.90 6.26 -8.07
N ASP A 333 1.80 6.57 -7.35
CA ASP A 333 0.55 5.79 -7.40
C ASP A 333 -0.20 6.05 -8.72
N GLY A 334 -0.18 5.09 -9.62
CA GLY A 334 -0.73 5.18 -10.98
C GLY A 334 0.29 5.60 -12.05
N LEU A 335 1.58 5.71 -11.70
CA LEU A 335 2.65 5.96 -12.66
C LEU A 335 2.78 4.77 -13.62
N ILE A 336 3.07 5.04 -14.87
CA ILE A 336 3.45 4.03 -15.87
C ILE A 336 4.92 4.25 -16.21
N VAL A 337 5.74 3.22 -16.04
CA VAL A 337 7.19 3.28 -16.21
C VAL A 337 7.61 2.30 -17.30
N PRO A 338 8.53 2.67 -18.23
CA PRO A 338 9.12 1.73 -19.17
C PRO A 338 9.81 0.56 -18.45
N SER A 339 9.56 -0.67 -18.86
CA SER A 339 10.20 -1.85 -18.27
C SER A 339 11.72 -1.81 -18.39
N THR A 340 12.25 -1.18 -19.43
CA THR A 340 13.69 -0.95 -19.63
C THR A 340 14.28 -0.08 -18.50
N SER A 341 13.56 0.97 -18.09
CA SER A 341 14.00 1.82 -16.96
C SER A 341 14.07 1.03 -15.65
N MET A 342 13.06 0.17 -15.39
CA MET A 342 13.07 -0.71 -14.22
C MET A 342 14.25 -1.68 -14.24
N ARG A 343 14.59 -2.27 -15.40
CA ARG A 343 15.75 -3.15 -15.54
C ARG A 343 17.08 -2.40 -15.34
N THR A 344 17.23 -1.20 -15.88
CA THR A 344 18.43 -0.39 -15.70
C THR A 344 18.66 -0.09 -14.21
N ILE A 345 17.63 0.42 -13.52
CA ILE A 345 17.72 0.71 -12.08
C ILE A 345 18.01 -0.56 -11.28
N SER A 346 17.39 -1.69 -11.61
CA SER A 346 17.64 -2.97 -10.93
C SER A 346 19.09 -3.44 -11.12
N THR A 347 19.63 -3.31 -12.32
CA THR A 347 21.03 -3.63 -12.62
C THR A 347 21.98 -2.74 -11.83
N ASP A 348 21.75 -1.42 -11.80
CA ASP A 348 22.58 -0.48 -11.05
C ASP A 348 22.57 -0.78 -9.55
N LEU A 349 21.38 -1.01 -8.97
CA LEU A 349 21.23 -1.37 -7.57
C LEU A 349 21.93 -2.70 -7.22
N SER A 350 21.96 -3.67 -8.13
CA SER A 350 22.61 -4.96 -7.90
C SER A 350 24.14 -4.84 -7.77
N ARG A 351 24.74 -3.85 -8.44
CA ARG A 351 26.19 -3.55 -8.39
C ARG A 351 26.60 -2.78 -7.16
N MET A 352 25.72 -1.92 -6.64
CA MET A 352 26.01 -1.08 -5.48
C MET A 352 26.18 -1.92 -4.21
N SER A 353 27.00 -1.45 -3.29
CA SER A 353 27.08 -1.97 -1.93
C SER A 353 25.86 -1.57 -1.11
N PRO A 354 25.55 -2.25 0.01
CA PRO A 354 24.47 -1.84 0.91
C PRO A 354 24.61 -0.40 1.43
N ALA A 355 25.87 0.05 1.65
CA ALA A 355 26.15 1.42 2.08
C ALA A 355 25.75 2.43 1.00
N GLU A 356 26.20 2.24 -0.25
CA GLU A 356 25.84 3.11 -1.37
C GLU A 356 24.31 3.15 -1.58
N ARG A 357 23.63 2.00 -1.53
CA ARG A 357 22.16 1.96 -1.65
C ARG A 357 21.46 2.72 -0.54
N SER A 358 22.00 2.71 0.68
CA SER A 358 21.39 3.40 1.82
C SER A 358 21.45 4.92 1.72
N GLU A 359 22.38 5.45 0.93
CA GLU A 359 22.51 6.89 0.64
C GLU A 359 21.54 7.37 -0.47
N LEU A 360 20.96 6.43 -1.24
CA LEU A 360 20.02 6.79 -2.29
C LEU A 360 18.72 7.32 -1.69
N PRO A 361 18.14 8.40 -2.26
CA PRO A 361 16.80 8.86 -1.90
C PRO A 361 15.77 7.72 -1.95
N CYS A 362 14.82 7.68 -1.04
CA CYS A 362 13.70 6.73 -0.99
C CYS A 362 14.04 5.28 -0.61
N ILE A 363 15.31 4.87 -0.47
CA ILE A 363 15.68 3.50 -0.03
C ILE A 363 15.83 3.45 1.50
N GLY A 364 16.80 4.18 2.05
CA GLY A 364 17.11 4.17 3.48
C GLY A 364 17.71 2.85 3.99
N HIS A 365 18.28 2.88 5.20
CA HIS A 365 19.05 1.76 5.78
C HIS A 365 18.23 0.45 5.92
N ASP A 366 16.96 0.53 6.32
CA ASP A 366 16.13 -0.66 6.56
C ASP A 366 15.78 -1.44 5.28
N ARG A 367 15.97 -0.83 4.09
CA ARG A 367 15.64 -1.43 2.79
C ARG A 367 16.84 -1.71 1.92
N ALA A 368 18.00 -1.17 2.25
CA ALA A 368 19.20 -1.26 1.42
C ALA A 368 19.62 -2.70 1.08
N ASP A 369 19.42 -3.64 2.00
CA ASP A 369 19.67 -5.05 1.77
C ASP A 369 18.53 -5.74 0.99
N LEU A 370 17.28 -5.34 1.24
CA LEU A 370 16.10 -6.02 0.73
C LEU A 370 15.73 -5.61 -0.70
N VAL A 371 16.14 -4.40 -1.14
CA VAL A 371 15.74 -3.86 -2.44
C VAL A 371 16.30 -4.71 -3.60
N VAL A 372 17.49 -5.30 -3.43
CA VAL A 372 18.14 -6.14 -4.46
C VAL A 372 17.36 -7.42 -4.70
N ALA A 373 16.88 -8.07 -3.63
CA ALA A 373 16.01 -9.22 -3.76
C ALA A 373 14.69 -8.86 -4.49
N GLY A 374 14.15 -7.68 -4.19
CA GLY A 374 12.99 -7.14 -4.89
C GLY A 374 13.26 -6.89 -6.39
N CYS A 375 14.44 -6.37 -6.73
CA CYS A 375 14.89 -6.20 -8.12
C CYS A 375 15.00 -7.55 -8.85
N ALA A 376 15.58 -8.56 -8.21
CA ALA A 376 15.70 -9.91 -8.79
C ALA A 376 14.32 -10.53 -9.07
N ILE A 377 13.39 -10.39 -8.15
CA ILE A 377 11.99 -10.85 -8.33
C ILE A 377 11.33 -10.09 -9.49
N LEU A 378 11.45 -8.76 -9.52
CA LEU A 378 10.85 -7.93 -10.57
C LEU A 378 11.42 -8.27 -11.96
N GLU A 379 12.72 -8.43 -12.10
CA GLU A 379 13.32 -8.82 -13.39
C GLU A 379 12.85 -10.20 -13.85
N SER A 380 12.72 -11.17 -12.92
CA SER A 380 12.16 -12.49 -13.26
C SER A 380 10.68 -12.39 -13.69
N ILE A 381 9.89 -11.46 -13.13
CA ILE A 381 8.53 -11.17 -13.57
C ILE A 381 8.54 -10.55 -14.99
N LEU A 382 9.44 -9.62 -15.25
CA LEU A 382 9.56 -8.99 -16.57
C LEU A 382 10.05 -9.96 -17.65
N ASP A 383 10.79 -11.02 -17.29
CA ASP A 383 11.17 -12.10 -18.20
C ASP A 383 10.00 -13.03 -18.51
N LEU A 384 9.21 -13.36 -17.48
CA LEU A 384 8.01 -14.15 -17.57
C LEU A 384 6.88 -13.46 -18.37
N TRP A 385 6.73 -12.14 -18.18
CA TRP A 385 5.67 -11.32 -18.75
C TRP A 385 6.28 -10.07 -19.39
N PRO A 386 6.69 -10.14 -20.67
CA PRO A 386 7.55 -9.16 -21.33
C PRO A 386 6.78 -7.90 -21.76
N ALA A 387 5.98 -7.32 -20.86
CA ALA A 387 5.31 -6.05 -21.10
C ALA A 387 6.35 -4.92 -21.28
N SER A 388 6.12 -4.05 -22.27
CA SER A 388 7.02 -2.92 -22.55
C SER A 388 7.04 -1.87 -21.47
N ARG A 389 6.00 -1.83 -20.63
CA ARG A 389 5.80 -0.87 -19.55
C ARG A 389 5.08 -1.50 -18.36
N LEU A 390 5.30 -0.93 -17.19
CA LEU A 390 4.79 -1.38 -15.91
C LEU A 390 3.98 -0.27 -15.25
N GLY A 391 2.74 -0.54 -14.90
CA GLY A 391 1.94 0.30 -14.00
C GLY A 391 2.42 0.12 -12.54
N VAL A 392 2.42 1.20 -11.79
CA VAL A 392 2.85 1.25 -10.38
C VAL A 392 1.67 1.51 -9.47
N ALA A 393 1.46 0.66 -8.46
CA ALA A 393 0.43 0.84 -7.45
C ALA A 393 1.04 0.97 -6.04
N ASP A 394 0.72 2.08 -5.33
CA ASP A 394 0.93 2.19 -3.88
C ASP A 394 -0.36 1.85 -3.13
N ARG A 395 -1.05 0.86 -3.64
CA ARG A 395 -2.31 0.28 -3.13
C ARG A 395 -2.17 -1.22 -3.20
N GLY A 396 -2.87 -1.92 -2.32
CA GLY A 396 -2.80 -3.38 -2.27
C GLY A 396 -3.83 -3.95 -1.32
N ILE A 397 -3.44 -4.94 -0.52
CA ILE A 397 -4.31 -5.70 0.39
C ILE A 397 -5.19 -4.80 1.27
N ARG A 398 -4.65 -3.72 1.86
CA ARG A 398 -5.39 -2.84 2.78
C ARG A 398 -6.53 -2.09 2.09
N GLU A 399 -6.29 -1.59 0.89
CA GLU A 399 -7.31 -0.96 0.07
C GLU A 399 -8.36 -1.99 -0.38
N GLY A 400 -7.94 -3.21 -0.70
CA GLY A 400 -8.83 -4.34 -0.99
C GLY A 400 -9.73 -4.71 0.18
N ILE A 401 -9.18 -4.79 1.38
CA ILE A 401 -9.94 -5.02 2.62
C ILE A 401 -10.98 -3.93 2.83
N LEU A 402 -10.59 -2.65 2.72
CA LEU A 402 -11.52 -1.53 2.91
C LEU A 402 -12.67 -1.57 1.90
N ARG A 403 -12.38 -1.84 0.62
CA ARG A 403 -13.41 -1.97 -0.42
C ARG A 403 -14.35 -3.14 -0.14
N SER A 404 -13.81 -4.27 0.29
CA SER A 404 -14.60 -5.46 0.65
C SER A 404 -15.53 -5.16 1.82
N LEU A 405 -15.04 -4.58 2.91
CA LEU A 405 -15.84 -4.20 4.08
C LEU A 405 -16.98 -3.27 3.70
N MET A 406 -16.70 -2.21 2.96
CA MET A 406 -17.68 -1.20 2.55
C MET A 406 -18.69 -1.74 1.52
N ALA A 407 -18.30 -2.71 0.68
CA ALA A 407 -19.21 -3.36 -0.27
C ALA A 407 -20.17 -4.30 0.43
N ASN A 408 -19.70 -5.13 1.35
CA ASN A 408 -20.52 -6.08 2.11
C ASN A 408 -21.57 -5.37 2.95
N GLU A 409 -21.20 -4.24 3.56
CA GLU A 409 -22.15 -3.46 4.35
C GLU A 409 -23.25 -2.85 3.47
N ARG A 410 -22.88 -2.25 2.33
CA ARG A 410 -23.87 -1.73 1.37
C ARG A 410 -24.82 -2.81 0.88
N GLN A 411 -24.34 -4.02 0.68
CA GLN A 411 -25.17 -5.16 0.27
C GLN A 411 -26.11 -5.58 1.39
N SER A 412 -25.65 -5.67 2.62
CA SER A 412 -26.46 -6.00 3.80
C SER A 412 -27.54 -4.94 4.04
N GLU A 413 -27.23 -3.66 3.92
CA GLU A 413 -28.22 -2.57 4.04
C GLU A 413 -29.30 -2.64 2.94
N ARG A 414 -28.91 -2.96 1.70
CA ARG A 414 -29.87 -3.14 0.59
C ARG A 414 -30.81 -4.32 0.85
N ALA A 415 -30.27 -5.45 1.31
CA ALA A 415 -31.05 -6.62 1.63
C ALA A 415 -32.05 -6.34 2.76
N LEU A 416 -31.64 -5.66 3.82
CA LEU A 416 -32.50 -5.26 4.92
C LEU A 416 -33.64 -4.32 4.48
N ARG A 417 -33.39 -3.38 3.59
CA ARG A 417 -34.42 -2.49 3.03
C ARG A 417 -35.40 -3.23 2.18
N ALA A 418 -34.95 -4.12 1.31
CA ALA A 418 -35.84 -4.94 0.48
C ALA A 418 -36.80 -5.78 1.34
N LEU A 419 -36.29 -6.34 2.47
CA LEU A 419 -37.12 -7.07 3.42
C LEU A 419 -38.13 -6.17 4.17
N GLN A 420 -37.81 -4.92 4.44
CA GLN A 420 -38.71 -3.96 5.06
C GLN A 420 -39.84 -3.52 4.10
N GLU A 421 -39.48 -3.26 2.83
CA GLU A 421 -40.46 -2.89 1.79
C GLU A 421 -41.47 -4.03 1.50
N THR A 422 -41.02 -5.30 1.49
CA THR A 422 -41.89 -6.45 1.35
C THR A 422 -42.85 -6.64 2.55
N ARG A 423 -42.42 -6.26 3.75
CA ARG A 423 -43.30 -6.35 4.95
C ARG A 423 -44.35 -5.25 5.00
N THR A 424 -44.05 -4.04 4.53
CA THR A 424 -44.98 -2.92 4.47
C THR A 424 -46.01 -3.08 3.34
N GLY A 425 -45.60 -3.64 2.19
CA GLY A 425 -46.51 -3.91 1.07
C GLY A 425 -47.54 -5.04 1.33
N ASN A 426 -47.26 -5.93 2.30
CA ASN A 426 -48.20 -7.04 2.68
C ASN A 426 -49.19 -6.65 3.78
N THR A 427 -49.14 -5.43 4.32
CA THR A 427 -50.04 -4.92 5.35
C THR A 427 -51.13 -3.99 4.78
N GLU A 428 -51.10 -3.69 3.48
CA GLU A 428 -52.08 -2.83 2.79
C GLU A 428 -53.00 -3.64 1.81
N SER A 429 -52.96 -4.95 1.83
CA SER A 429 -53.91 -5.85 1.16
C SER A 429 -54.64 -6.67 2.23
#